data_79af88ae5dadf1100669ffe43947ef6c
#
_entry.id   79af88ae5dadf1100669ffe43947ef6c
#
_cell.length_a   1.000
_cell.length_b   1.000
_cell.length_c   1.000
_cell.angle_alpha   90.00
_cell.angle_beta   90.00
_cell.angle_gamma   90.00
#
_symmetry.space_group_name_H-M   'P 1'
#
loop_
_entity.id
_entity.type
_entity.pdbx_description
1 polymer ?
#
loop_
_entity_poly.entity_id
_entity_poly.type
_entity_poly.pdbx_seq_one_letter_code
_entity_poly.pdbx_strand_id
1 'polypeptide(L)'
;ANTDNFIYGSGSRMSMKNSLSLSEAALAELKANGTPAVVRLKVEPGQAIKINDLIRGEVVFQSDELDDKVLMKADGMPTYHLANIVDDHLMQISHVIRGEEWLSSTAHHVLLYRGFGWEDTMPAFAHLPLIMKPEGNGKLSKRDGAKFGIPVFPLAWPSANPEEYAPGFRENGFLPEALINFLALLGWHPEDDQEIFTMEELIQAFSLEKINKSGARFDYDKAKWFNQKYIQQMDNVSLAKLIRPYAESKNYTSTEDFLVEVAVLMKERVTFVQDFTEVGYYLFEPVRAYDQDTVAKKWKPELKPAFEGLITFIDQQEDFTSAPLEASVKTYIQETGLKAGDILSLLRIAMAGTMKGPAIFDMAAMLGKKETLERITKFVSAQS
;
A
#
# COMPACT_ATOMS: atom_id res chain seq x y z
N ALA A 1 -40.68 16.63 -13.28
CA ALA A 1 -41.18 15.71 -12.25
C ALA A 1 -40.02 14.86 -11.77
N ASN A 2 -39.68 14.98 -10.51
CA ASN A 2 -38.71 14.13 -9.84
C ASN A 2 -39.22 12.69 -9.90
N THR A 3 -38.59 11.85 -10.72
CA THR A 3 -38.83 10.41 -10.79
C THR A 3 -37.74 9.69 -10.02
N ASP A 4 -37.44 10.14 -8.83
CA ASP A 4 -36.54 9.44 -7.92
C ASP A 4 -37.21 8.09 -7.61
N ASN A 5 -36.57 7.00 -8.07
CA ASN A 5 -36.93 5.59 -7.92
C ASN A 5 -37.91 4.97 -8.94
N PHE A 6 -37.93 5.41 -10.19
CA PHE A 6 -38.65 4.66 -11.22
C PHE A 6 -37.88 3.37 -11.55
N ILE A 7 -38.54 2.21 -11.32
CA ILE A 7 -38.02 0.88 -11.66
C ILE A 7 -38.74 0.40 -12.92
N TYR A 8 -37.99 0.14 -13.99
CA TYR A 8 -38.53 -0.54 -15.17
C TYR A 8 -38.52 -2.06 -14.92
N GLY A 9 -39.64 -2.63 -14.63
CA GLY A 9 -39.76 -4.05 -14.27
C GLY A 9 -41.20 -4.59 -14.47
N SER A 10 -41.51 -5.70 -13.84
CA SER A 10 -42.81 -6.40 -13.97
C SER A 10 -44.02 -5.49 -13.73
N GLY A 11 -43.95 -4.59 -12.77
CA GLY A 11 -45.04 -3.68 -12.40
C GLY A 11 -45.24 -2.51 -13.35
N SER A 12 -44.23 -2.11 -14.12
CA SER A 12 -44.25 -0.91 -14.94
C SER A 12 -44.13 -1.17 -16.45
N ARG A 13 -43.58 -2.34 -16.85
CA ARG A 13 -43.25 -2.62 -18.27
C ARG A 13 -44.43 -2.49 -19.22
N MET A 14 -45.63 -2.89 -18.78
CA MET A 14 -46.84 -2.86 -19.63
C MET A 14 -47.38 -1.43 -19.86
N SER A 15 -46.99 -0.45 -19.07
CA SER A 15 -47.29 0.97 -19.28
C SER A 15 -46.30 1.68 -20.17
N MET A 16 -45.20 1.00 -20.59
CA MET A 16 -44.13 1.54 -21.40
C MET A 16 -44.22 1.01 -22.84
N LYS A 17 -43.65 1.77 -23.80
CA LYS A 17 -43.53 1.31 -25.21
C LYS A 17 -42.44 0.24 -25.30
N ASN A 18 -42.87 -0.98 -25.59
CA ASN A 18 -41.98 -2.13 -25.77
C ASN A 18 -42.68 -3.22 -26.63
N SER A 19 -41.95 -4.31 -26.90
CA SER A 19 -42.45 -5.41 -27.72
C SER A 19 -43.58 -6.20 -27.11
N LEU A 20 -43.90 -6.02 -25.83
CA LEU A 20 -45.01 -6.72 -25.14
C LEU A 20 -46.30 -5.86 -25.09
N SER A 21 -46.14 -4.52 -25.11
CA SER A 21 -47.26 -3.57 -24.98
C SER A 21 -47.74 -3.00 -26.32
N LEU A 22 -46.94 -3.07 -27.37
CA LEU A 22 -47.26 -2.57 -28.69
C LEU A 22 -47.88 -3.65 -29.56
N SER A 23 -48.79 -3.27 -30.48
CA SER A 23 -49.28 -4.17 -31.51
C SER A 23 -48.16 -4.54 -32.51
N GLU A 24 -48.29 -5.69 -33.17
CA GLU A 24 -47.34 -6.15 -34.18
C GLU A 24 -47.13 -5.11 -35.30
N ALA A 25 -48.23 -4.46 -35.76
CA ALA A 25 -48.16 -3.42 -36.76
C ALA A 25 -47.37 -2.21 -36.29
N ALA A 26 -47.59 -1.71 -35.08
CA ALA A 26 -46.84 -0.58 -34.51
C ALA A 26 -45.37 -0.94 -34.28
N LEU A 27 -45.08 -2.17 -33.90
CA LEU A 27 -43.71 -2.65 -33.73
C LEU A 27 -42.96 -2.75 -35.06
N ALA A 28 -43.66 -3.26 -36.12
CA ALA A 28 -43.11 -3.33 -37.48
C ALA A 28 -42.80 -1.93 -38.04
N GLU A 29 -43.71 -0.97 -37.84
CA GLU A 29 -43.50 0.42 -38.22
C GLU A 29 -42.27 1.06 -37.56
N LEU A 30 -42.14 0.90 -36.24
CA LEU A 30 -40.99 1.42 -35.50
C LEU A 30 -39.66 0.80 -35.98
N LYS A 31 -39.65 -0.53 -36.27
CA LYS A 31 -38.49 -1.20 -36.85
C LYS A 31 -38.16 -0.69 -38.27
N ALA A 32 -39.18 -0.54 -39.11
CA ALA A 32 -38.98 -0.02 -40.46
C ALA A 32 -38.42 1.42 -40.47
N ASN A 33 -38.83 2.24 -39.51
CA ASN A 33 -38.34 3.60 -39.33
C ASN A 33 -36.96 3.69 -38.66
N GLY A 34 -36.32 2.58 -38.36
CA GLY A 34 -35.02 2.56 -37.68
C GLY A 34 -35.03 3.19 -36.26
N THR A 35 -36.18 3.15 -35.58
CA THR A 35 -36.29 3.72 -34.22
C THR A 35 -35.32 3.07 -33.28
N PRO A 36 -34.44 3.83 -32.59
CA PRO A 36 -33.51 3.26 -31.62
C PRO A 36 -34.22 2.48 -30.53
N ALA A 37 -33.75 1.26 -30.25
CA ALA A 37 -34.32 0.39 -29.24
C ALA A 37 -33.24 -0.29 -28.42
N VAL A 38 -33.58 -0.64 -27.19
CA VAL A 38 -32.72 -1.41 -26.29
C VAL A 38 -33.29 -2.81 -26.07
N VAL A 39 -32.42 -3.78 -25.84
CA VAL A 39 -32.86 -5.11 -25.38
C VAL A 39 -32.76 -5.16 -23.88
N ARG A 40 -33.83 -5.64 -23.22
CA ARG A 40 -33.88 -5.79 -21.77
C ARG A 40 -34.07 -7.25 -21.36
N LEU A 41 -33.52 -7.62 -20.22
CA LEU A 41 -33.92 -8.87 -19.55
C LEU A 41 -35.37 -8.73 -19.08
N LYS A 42 -36.22 -9.69 -19.42
CA LYS A 42 -37.58 -9.79 -18.88
C LYS A 42 -37.54 -10.61 -17.59
N VAL A 43 -37.63 -9.94 -16.47
CA VAL A 43 -37.67 -10.62 -15.16
C VAL A 43 -39.10 -11.07 -14.86
N GLU A 44 -39.33 -12.37 -14.69
CA GLU A 44 -40.60 -12.87 -14.28
C GLU A 44 -40.81 -12.70 -12.76
N PRO A 45 -41.96 -12.16 -12.30
CA PRO A 45 -42.23 -11.94 -10.90
C PRO A 45 -42.47 -13.23 -10.11
N GLY A 46 -42.41 -13.15 -8.79
CA GLY A 46 -42.79 -14.24 -7.88
C GLY A 46 -41.77 -15.38 -7.76
N GLN A 47 -40.50 -15.13 -8.16
CA GLN A 47 -39.46 -16.14 -8.06
C GLN A 47 -38.43 -15.79 -6.95
N ALA A 48 -38.02 -16.82 -6.20
CA ALA A 48 -36.88 -16.73 -5.30
C ALA A 48 -35.61 -17.17 -6.04
N ILE A 49 -34.64 -16.24 -6.19
CA ILE A 49 -33.38 -16.50 -6.86
C ILE A 49 -32.32 -16.75 -5.77
N LYS A 50 -31.96 -18.02 -5.62
CA LYS A 50 -30.96 -18.47 -4.64
C LYS A 50 -29.57 -18.46 -5.23
N ILE A 51 -28.62 -17.94 -4.48
CA ILE A 51 -27.20 -17.86 -4.81
C ILE A 51 -26.44 -18.46 -3.63
N ASN A 52 -25.62 -19.48 -3.90
CA ASN A 52 -24.68 -20.02 -2.92
C ASN A 52 -23.34 -19.31 -3.10
N ASP A 53 -23.14 -18.23 -2.35
CA ASP A 53 -21.89 -17.49 -2.37
C ASP A 53 -20.86 -18.15 -1.46
N LEU A 54 -19.63 -18.34 -1.95
CA LEU A 54 -18.57 -19.05 -1.22
C LEU A 54 -18.15 -18.34 0.08
N ILE A 55 -18.36 -17.01 0.16
CA ILE A 55 -18.02 -16.23 1.35
C ILE A 55 -19.26 -15.89 2.17
N ARG A 56 -20.35 -15.46 1.51
CA ARG A 56 -21.59 -14.98 2.16
C ARG A 56 -22.52 -16.11 2.58
N GLY A 57 -22.39 -17.28 1.98
CA GLY A 57 -23.32 -18.40 2.12
C GLY A 57 -24.56 -18.24 1.22
N GLU A 58 -25.69 -18.83 1.61
CA GLU A 58 -26.93 -18.70 0.85
C GLU A 58 -27.47 -17.27 0.93
N VAL A 59 -27.62 -16.64 -0.24
CA VAL A 59 -28.28 -15.34 -0.42
C VAL A 59 -29.49 -15.53 -1.32
N VAL A 60 -30.63 -14.95 -0.93
CA VAL A 60 -31.88 -15.10 -1.67
C VAL A 60 -32.41 -13.72 -2.08
N PHE A 61 -32.65 -13.53 -3.38
CA PHE A 61 -33.28 -12.33 -3.92
C PHE A 61 -34.69 -12.65 -4.39
N GLN A 62 -35.64 -11.72 -4.18
CA GLN A 62 -36.96 -11.81 -4.75
C GLN A 62 -36.99 -11.13 -6.12
N SER A 63 -37.50 -11.83 -7.14
CA SER A 63 -37.52 -11.27 -8.50
C SER A 63 -38.38 -10.03 -8.63
N ASP A 64 -39.36 -9.86 -7.74
CA ASP A 64 -40.22 -8.67 -7.67
C ASP A 64 -39.45 -7.37 -7.36
N GLU A 65 -38.28 -7.48 -6.74
CA GLU A 65 -37.42 -6.37 -6.40
C GLU A 65 -36.43 -6.03 -7.54
N LEU A 66 -36.35 -6.87 -8.58
CA LEU A 66 -35.43 -6.72 -9.68
C LEU A 66 -36.04 -5.90 -10.82
N ASP A 67 -35.22 -5.04 -11.42
CA ASP A 67 -35.55 -4.33 -12.63
C ASP A 67 -35.23 -5.15 -13.90
N ASP A 68 -35.91 -4.83 -14.99
CA ASP A 68 -35.57 -5.37 -16.31
C ASP A 68 -34.34 -4.68 -16.87
N LYS A 69 -33.17 -5.15 -16.49
CA LYS A 69 -31.87 -4.55 -16.90
C LYS A 69 -31.73 -4.43 -18.42
N VAL A 70 -31.19 -3.33 -18.87
CA VAL A 70 -30.74 -3.21 -20.27
C VAL A 70 -29.56 -4.15 -20.48
N LEU A 71 -29.68 -5.02 -21.46
CA LEU A 71 -28.64 -5.97 -21.88
C LEU A 71 -27.88 -5.45 -23.11
N MET A 72 -28.60 -4.91 -24.09
CA MET A 72 -28.03 -4.35 -25.31
C MET A 72 -28.51 -2.89 -25.44
N LYS A 73 -27.60 -1.98 -25.65
CA LYS A 73 -27.87 -0.56 -25.87
C LYS A 73 -28.36 -0.32 -27.30
N ALA A 74 -28.93 0.86 -27.55
CA ALA A 74 -29.43 1.25 -28.86
C ALA A 74 -28.35 1.37 -29.95
N ASP A 75 -27.09 1.57 -29.55
CA ASP A 75 -25.92 1.59 -30.42
C ASP A 75 -25.37 0.19 -30.78
N GLY A 76 -26.03 -0.88 -30.29
CA GLY A 76 -25.62 -2.27 -30.50
C GLY A 76 -24.56 -2.78 -29.53
N MET A 77 -24.11 -1.94 -28.61
CA MET A 77 -23.12 -2.37 -27.59
C MET A 77 -23.80 -3.06 -26.40
N PRO A 78 -23.25 -4.17 -25.90
CA PRO A 78 -23.77 -4.81 -24.69
C PRO A 78 -23.51 -3.93 -23.47
N THR A 79 -24.37 -4.08 -22.46
CA THR A 79 -24.05 -3.58 -21.13
C THR A 79 -23.14 -4.58 -20.39
N TYR A 80 -22.54 -4.14 -19.28
CA TYR A 80 -21.72 -4.99 -18.43
C TYR A 80 -22.39 -6.32 -18.10
N HIS A 81 -23.68 -6.31 -17.77
CA HIS A 81 -24.41 -7.53 -17.36
C HIS A 81 -24.42 -8.61 -18.45
N LEU A 82 -24.62 -8.23 -19.70
CA LEU A 82 -24.62 -9.18 -20.82
C LEU A 82 -23.18 -9.58 -21.18
N ALA A 83 -22.30 -8.60 -21.34
CA ALA A 83 -20.90 -8.85 -21.72
C ALA A 83 -20.19 -9.79 -20.73
N ASN A 84 -20.33 -9.52 -19.42
CA ASN A 84 -19.70 -10.33 -18.39
C ASN A 84 -20.13 -11.81 -18.46
N ILE A 85 -21.45 -12.08 -18.60
CA ILE A 85 -21.95 -13.47 -18.63
C ILE A 85 -21.48 -14.21 -19.88
N VAL A 86 -21.45 -13.54 -21.04
CA VAL A 86 -20.97 -14.14 -22.28
C VAL A 86 -19.47 -14.42 -22.21
N ASP A 87 -18.69 -13.48 -21.70
CA ASP A 87 -17.25 -13.64 -21.55
C ASP A 87 -16.93 -14.74 -20.54
N ASP A 88 -17.55 -14.75 -19.36
CA ASP A 88 -17.35 -15.77 -18.34
C ASP A 88 -17.66 -17.17 -18.86
N HIS A 89 -18.76 -17.32 -19.63
CA HIS A 89 -19.14 -18.60 -20.23
C HIS A 89 -18.12 -19.05 -21.30
N LEU A 90 -17.80 -18.17 -22.26
CA LEU A 90 -16.90 -18.50 -23.37
C LEU A 90 -15.44 -18.71 -22.90
N MET A 91 -15.01 -18.00 -21.89
CA MET A 91 -13.69 -18.16 -21.26
C MET A 91 -13.62 -19.27 -20.23
N GLN A 92 -14.75 -19.96 -19.97
CA GLN A 92 -14.84 -21.07 -19.01
C GLN A 92 -14.40 -20.67 -17.60
N ILE A 93 -14.84 -19.50 -17.14
CA ILE A 93 -14.53 -18.99 -15.80
C ILE A 93 -15.18 -19.90 -14.76
N SER A 94 -14.37 -20.44 -13.86
CA SER A 94 -14.84 -21.33 -12.78
C SER A 94 -15.32 -20.57 -11.54
N HIS A 95 -14.70 -19.41 -11.22
CA HIS A 95 -15.00 -18.62 -10.03
C HIS A 95 -15.01 -17.14 -10.38
N VAL A 96 -16.06 -16.43 -9.95
CA VAL A 96 -16.16 -14.97 -10.01
C VAL A 96 -15.91 -14.41 -8.63
N ILE A 97 -14.71 -13.86 -8.40
CA ILE A 97 -14.30 -13.25 -7.14
C ILE A 97 -14.31 -11.73 -7.32
N ARG A 98 -15.17 -11.01 -6.57
CA ARG A 98 -15.35 -9.56 -6.73
C ARG A 98 -15.87 -8.89 -5.46
N GLY A 99 -15.89 -7.57 -5.42
CA GLY A 99 -16.43 -6.83 -4.27
C GLY A 99 -17.94 -7.01 -4.07
N GLU A 100 -18.40 -6.99 -2.83
CA GLU A 100 -19.80 -7.20 -2.44
C GLU A 100 -20.78 -6.17 -3.01
N GLU A 101 -20.30 -5.02 -3.51
CA GLU A 101 -21.14 -4.06 -4.23
C GLU A 101 -21.81 -4.64 -5.47
N TRP A 102 -21.32 -5.76 -5.99
CA TRP A 102 -21.87 -6.47 -7.13
C TRP A 102 -22.82 -7.62 -6.74
N LEU A 103 -23.00 -7.89 -5.45
CA LEU A 103 -23.81 -9.01 -4.97
C LEU A 103 -25.27 -8.92 -5.47
N SER A 104 -25.88 -7.73 -5.43
CA SER A 104 -27.24 -7.51 -5.95
C SER A 104 -27.37 -7.78 -7.45
N SER A 105 -26.31 -7.56 -8.23
CA SER A 105 -26.29 -7.83 -9.66
C SER A 105 -26.25 -9.32 -9.98
N THR A 106 -25.80 -10.14 -9.05
CA THR A 106 -25.66 -11.59 -9.26
C THR A 106 -27.00 -12.27 -9.52
N ALA A 107 -28.10 -11.74 -8.97
CA ALA A 107 -29.43 -12.24 -9.28
C ALA A 107 -29.77 -12.12 -10.78
N HIS A 108 -29.43 -11.00 -11.42
CA HIS A 108 -29.60 -10.83 -12.87
C HIS A 108 -28.68 -11.76 -13.66
N HIS A 109 -27.45 -12.00 -13.16
CA HIS A 109 -26.50 -12.91 -13.80
C HIS A 109 -27.04 -14.36 -13.78
N VAL A 110 -27.54 -14.82 -12.66
CA VAL A 110 -28.18 -16.15 -12.56
C VAL A 110 -29.35 -16.27 -13.53
N LEU A 111 -30.21 -15.25 -13.64
CA LEU A 111 -31.32 -15.25 -14.60
C LEU A 111 -30.84 -15.29 -16.06
N LEU A 112 -29.70 -14.64 -16.37
CA LEU A 112 -29.09 -14.69 -17.71
C LEU A 112 -28.53 -16.09 -18.01
N TYR A 113 -27.79 -16.71 -17.09
CA TYR A 113 -27.33 -18.10 -17.25
C TYR A 113 -28.51 -19.06 -17.52
N ARG A 114 -29.58 -18.92 -16.78
CA ARG A 114 -30.84 -19.69 -17.02
C ARG A 114 -31.43 -19.39 -18.38
N GLY A 115 -31.54 -18.10 -18.74
CA GLY A 115 -32.11 -17.66 -20.01
C GLY A 115 -31.37 -18.15 -21.24
N PHE A 116 -30.05 -18.33 -21.13
CA PHE A 116 -29.19 -18.89 -22.17
C PHE A 116 -29.10 -20.43 -22.12
N GLY A 117 -29.61 -21.08 -21.10
CA GLY A 117 -29.47 -22.53 -20.91
C GLY A 117 -28.05 -22.93 -20.52
N TRP A 118 -27.29 -22.04 -19.81
CA TRP A 118 -25.91 -22.21 -19.41
C TRP A 118 -25.74 -22.48 -17.91
N GLU A 119 -26.78 -22.96 -17.23
CA GLU A 119 -26.75 -23.19 -15.79
C GLU A 119 -25.61 -24.13 -15.37
N ASP A 120 -25.32 -25.16 -16.18
CA ASP A 120 -24.28 -26.16 -15.93
C ASP A 120 -22.84 -25.56 -16.02
N THR A 121 -22.70 -24.41 -16.63
CA THR A 121 -21.43 -23.71 -16.80
C THR A 121 -21.35 -22.43 -15.97
N MET A 122 -22.34 -22.18 -15.11
CA MET A 122 -22.37 -21.02 -14.25
C MET A 122 -21.23 -21.10 -13.22
N PRO A 123 -20.38 -20.05 -13.12
CA PRO A 123 -19.28 -20.03 -12.16
C PRO A 123 -19.76 -19.99 -10.72
N ALA A 124 -18.93 -20.44 -9.80
CA ALA A 124 -19.13 -20.16 -8.38
C ALA A 124 -18.86 -18.67 -8.10
N PHE A 125 -19.66 -18.08 -7.20
CA PHE A 125 -19.53 -16.66 -6.83
C PHE A 125 -18.90 -16.52 -5.46
N ALA A 126 -18.00 -15.54 -5.32
CA ALA A 126 -17.38 -15.17 -4.05
C ALA A 126 -17.34 -13.62 -3.93
N HIS A 127 -18.19 -13.07 -3.06
CA HIS A 127 -18.26 -11.62 -2.86
C HIS A 127 -17.46 -11.18 -1.64
N LEU A 128 -16.30 -10.56 -1.93
CA LEU A 128 -15.37 -10.01 -0.94
C LEU A 128 -15.99 -8.83 -0.20
N PRO A 129 -15.68 -8.65 1.09
CA PRO A 129 -16.09 -7.47 1.85
C PRO A 129 -15.44 -6.19 1.30
N LEU A 130 -16.07 -5.05 1.57
CA LEU A 130 -15.53 -3.75 1.18
C LEU A 130 -14.28 -3.42 1.99
N ILE A 131 -13.33 -2.77 1.33
CA ILE A 131 -12.23 -2.08 2.02
C ILE A 131 -12.77 -0.75 2.53
N MET A 132 -12.75 -0.58 3.85
CA MET A 132 -13.29 0.58 4.54
C MET A 132 -12.21 1.65 4.73
N LYS A 133 -12.65 2.90 4.85
CA LYS A 133 -11.76 4.04 5.15
C LYS A 133 -10.98 3.81 6.45
N PRO A 134 -9.76 4.37 6.58
CA PRO A 134 -9.01 4.31 7.83
C PRO A 134 -9.77 4.98 8.97
N GLU A 135 -10.48 6.08 8.68
CA GLU A 135 -11.29 6.83 9.62
C GLU A 135 -12.72 7.03 9.11
N GLY A 136 -13.67 7.06 10.03
CA GLY A 136 -15.09 7.22 9.71
C GLY A 136 -15.73 5.95 9.13
N ASN A 137 -16.86 6.12 8.47
CA ASN A 137 -17.65 5.05 7.87
C ASN A 137 -17.59 5.11 6.34
N GLY A 138 -17.80 3.96 5.71
CA GLY A 138 -17.95 3.82 4.26
C GLY A 138 -16.72 3.26 3.56
N LYS A 139 -16.93 2.90 2.29
CA LYS A 139 -15.91 2.31 1.40
C LYS A 139 -14.78 3.30 1.13
N LEU A 140 -13.53 2.82 1.17
CA LEU A 140 -12.38 3.56 0.71
C LEU A 140 -12.48 3.79 -0.81
N SER A 141 -12.44 5.05 -1.22
CA SER A 141 -12.49 5.45 -2.62
C SER A 141 -11.15 6.04 -3.09
N LYS A 142 -10.96 6.16 -4.40
CA LYS A 142 -9.78 6.80 -4.99
C LYS A 142 -9.57 8.24 -4.47
N ARG A 143 -10.68 8.99 -4.24
CA ARG A 143 -10.63 10.36 -3.71
C ARG A 143 -10.21 10.41 -2.25
N ASP A 144 -10.54 9.38 -1.48
CA ASP A 144 -10.12 9.28 -0.09
C ASP A 144 -8.60 9.03 0.01
N GLY A 145 -7.99 8.32 -0.95
CA GLY A 145 -6.54 8.11 -1.00
C GLY A 145 -5.77 9.43 -0.97
N ALA A 146 -6.12 10.39 -1.83
CA ALA A 146 -5.51 11.72 -1.84
C ALA A 146 -5.71 12.48 -0.51
N LYS A 147 -6.92 12.38 0.08
CA LYS A 147 -7.26 13.03 1.36
C LYS A 147 -6.43 12.49 2.53
N PHE A 148 -6.18 11.20 2.58
CA PHE A 148 -5.44 10.54 3.66
C PHE A 148 -3.94 10.35 3.35
N GLY A 149 -3.47 10.79 2.18
CA GLY A 149 -2.08 10.58 1.74
C GLY A 149 -1.74 9.10 1.52
N ILE A 150 -2.73 8.28 1.16
CA ILE A 150 -2.59 6.83 0.98
C ILE A 150 -2.55 6.51 -0.51
N PRO A 151 -1.54 5.76 -1.01
CA PRO A 151 -1.55 5.27 -2.37
C PRO A 151 -2.75 4.33 -2.59
N VAL A 152 -3.35 4.41 -3.77
CA VAL A 152 -4.52 3.58 -4.13
C VAL A 152 -4.15 2.56 -5.20
N PHE A 153 -3.14 2.85 -6.01
CA PHE A 153 -2.70 2.02 -7.11
C PHE A 153 -1.36 1.36 -6.79
N PRO A 154 -1.08 0.16 -7.32
CA PRO A 154 0.25 -0.44 -7.22
C PRO A 154 1.35 0.43 -7.81
N LEU A 155 1.06 1.08 -8.95
CA LEU A 155 1.95 2.01 -9.65
C LEU A 155 1.32 3.40 -9.69
N ALA A 156 2.14 4.43 -9.75
CA ALA A 156 1.66 5.80 -9.92
C ALA A 156 0.84 5.93 -11.21
N TRP A 157 -0.29 6.62 -11.12
CA TRP A 157 -1.10 6.96 -12.28
C TRP A 157 -0.67 8.32 -12.80
N PRO A 158 0.05 8.37 -13.94
CA PRO A 158 0.50 9.63 -14.51
C PRO A 158 -0.69 10.42 -15.06
N SER A 159 -0.76 11.70 -14.73
CA SER A 159 -1.69 12.64 -15.37
C SER A 159 -0.95 13.92 -15.71
N ALA A 160 -1.30 14.53 -16.85
CA ALA A 160 -0.83 15.86 -17.21
C ALA A 160 -1.39 16.93 -16.26
N ASN A 161 -2.52 16.65 -15.60
CA ASN A 161 -3.09 17.49 -14.54
C ASN A 161 -2.54 17.03 -13.18
N PRO A 162 -1.77 17.87 -12.46
CA PRO A 162 -1.24 17.53 -11.14
C PRO A 162 -2.31 17.14 -10.11
N GLU A 163 -3.53 17.65 -10.22
CA GLU A 163 -4.65 17.31 -9.34
C GLU A 163 -5.17 15.88 -9.55
N GLU A 164 -4.88 15.30 -10.69
CA GLU A 164 -5.27 13.94 -11.06
C GLU A 164 -4.12 12.93 -10.85
N TYR A 165 -2.92 13.40 -10.51
CA TYR A 165 -1.81 12.52 -10.20
C TYR A 165 -2.13 11.70 -8.94
N ALA A 166 -2.05 10.39 -9.06
CA ALA A 166 -2.19 9.48 -7.92
C ALA A 166 -0.87 8.73 -7.69
N PRO A 167 -0.22 8.90 -6.55
CA PRO A 167 0.99 8.14 -6.22
C PRO A 167 0.67 6.65 -6.12
N GLY A 168 1.62 5.81 -6.56
CA GLY A 168 1.54 4.36 -6.42
C GLY A 168 2.23 3.86 -5.16
N PHE A 169 1.91 2.64 -4.75
CA PHE A 169 2.61 1.99 -3.63
C PHE A 169 4.11 1.84 -3.92
N ARG A 170 4.48 1.45 -5.16
CA ARG A 170 5.89 1.33 -5.57
C ARG A 170 6.64 2.65 -5.43
N GLU A 171 6.07 3.74 -5.93
CA GLU A 171 6.68 5.08 -5.88
C GLU A 171 6.76 5.64 -4.45
N ASN A 172 5.89 5.14 -3.55
CA ASN A 172 5.99 5.41 -2.11
C ASN A 172 6.97 4.48 -1.39
N GLY A 173 7.64 3.56 -2.11
CA GLY A 173 8.71 2.72 -1.57
C GLY A 173 8.27 1.41 -0.92
N PHE A 174 7.04 0.95 -1.20
CA PHE A 174 6.58 -0.35 -0.76
C PHE A 174 7.20 -1.47 -1.60
N LEU A 175 7.64 -2.52 -0.94
CA LEU A 175 8.06 -3.77 -1.57
C LEU A 175 6.81 -4.54 -2.04
N PRO A 176 6.85 -5.19 -3.22
CA PRO A 176 5.72 -5.95 -3.74
C PRO A 176 5.24 -7.04 -2.77
N GLU A 177 6.16 -7.78 -2.17
CA GLU A 177 5.88 -8.87 -1.24
C GLU A 177 5.19 -8.37 0.03
N ALA A 178 5.65 -7.24 0.57
CA ALA A 178 5.04 -6.59 1.73
C ALA A 178 3.60 -6.14 1.44
N LEU A 179 3.36 -5.55 0.27
CA LEU A 179 2.04 -5.12 -0.16
C LEU A 179 1.10 -6.31 -0.35
N ILE A 180 1.55 -7.38 -1.00
CA ILE A 180 0.76 -8.60 -1.20
C ILE A 180 0.37 -9.22 0.13
N ASN A 181 1.32 -9.36 1.07
CA ASN A 181 1.05 -9.90 2.39
C ASN A 181 0.04 -9.04 3.17
N PHE A 182 0.22 -7.73 3.17
CA PHE A 182 -0.71 -6.80 3.79
C PHE A 182 -2.13 -6.92 3.20
N LEU A 183 -2.26 -6.96 1.86
CA LEU A 183 -3.54 -7.09 1.17
C LEU A 183 -4.21 -8.44 1.45
N ALA A 184 -3.44 -9.53 1.52
CA ALA A 184 -3.98 -10.84 1.89
C ALA A 184 -4.64 -10.81 3.26
N LEU A 185 -3.97 -10.23 4.26
CA LEU A 185 -4.49 -10.14 5.63
C LEU A 185 -5.56 -9.04 5.83
N LEU A 186 -5.82 -8.23 4.82
CA LEU A 186 -6.82 -7.16 4.93
C LEU A 186 -8.27 -7.68 5.06
N GLY A 187 -8.53 -8.93 4.73
CA GLY A 187 -9.87 -9.52 4.85
C GLY A 187 -9.83 -11.03 5.09
N TRP A 188 -8.66 -11.61 5.21
CA TRP A 188 -8.43 -13.03 5.47
C TRP A 188 -7.56 -13.20 6.71
N HIS A 189 -7.74 -14.30 7.45
CA HIS A 189 -6.90 -14.66 8.60
C HIS A 189 -6.41 -16.11 8.47
N PRO A 190 -5.12 -16.37 8.77
CA PRO A 190 -4.61 -17.73 8.89
C PRO A 190 -5.25 -18.48 10.08
N GLU A 191 -4.89 -19.75 10.26
CA GLU A 191 -5.33 -20.54 11.43
C GLU A 191 -4.55 -20.19 12.71
N ASP A 192 -3.36 -19.68 12.54
CA ASP A 192 -2.46 -19.26 13.60
C ASP A 192 -2.27 -17.73 13.61
N ASP A 193 -1.39 -17.24 14.49
CA ASP A 193 -1.09 -15.82 14.64
C ASP A 193 0.04 -15.35 13.70
N GLN A 194 0.38 -16.13 12.67
CA GLN A 194 1.41 -15.72 11.69
C GLN A 194 0.93 -14.51 10.90
N GLU A 195 1.78 -13.47 10.84
CA GLU A 195 1.48 -12.25 10.08
C GLU A 195 2.40 -12.08 8.85
N ILE A 196 3.63 -12.58 8.89
CA ILE A 196 4.59 -12.44 7.80
C ILE A 196 4.69 -13.77 7.05
N PHE A 197 4.43 -13.71 5.75
CA PHE A 197 4.38 -14.87 4.86
C PHE A 197 5.24 -14.65 3.63
N THR A 198 5.94 -15.68 3.18
CA THR A 198 6.42 -15.72 1.79
C THR A 198 5.23 -15.93 0.84
N MET A 199 5.43 -15.73 -0.45
CA MET A 199 4.39 -16.01 -1.45
C MET A 199 3.96 -17.48 -1.42
N GLU A 200 4.92 -18.38 -1.26
CA GLU A 200 4.68 -19.83 -1.19
C GLU A 200 3.85 -20.20 0.04
N GLU A 201 4.15 -19.62 1.19
CA GLU A 201 3.36 -19.82 2.41
C GLU A 201 1.94 -19.25 2.27
N LEU A 202 1.78 -18.06 1.64
CA LEU A 202 0.46 -17.49 1.34
C LEU A 202 -0.36 -18.40 0.44
N ILE A 203 0.24 -18.95 -0.62
CA ILE A 203 -0.44 -19.87 -1.55
C ILE A 203 -0.93 -21.14 -0.82
N GLN A 204 -0.14 -21.62 0.14
CA GLN A 204 -0.51 -22.83 0.92
C GLN A 204 -1.56 -22.55 2.00
N ALA A 205 -1.51 -21.40 2.63
CA ALA A 205 -2.37 -21.06 3.76
C ALA A 205 -3.70 -20.44 3.35
N PHE A 206 -3.73 -19.70 2.22
CA PHE A 206 -4.90 -18.93 1.79
C PHE A 206 -6.05 -19.83 1.35
N SER A 207 -7.27 -19.51 1.84
CA SER A 207 -8.50 -20.13 1.38
C SER A 207 -9.65 -19.13 1.40
N LEU A 208 -10.63 -19.31 0.51
CA LEU A 208 -11.82 -18.46 0.41
C LEU A 208 -12.72 -18.58 1.64
N GLU A 209 -12.76 -19.75 2.27
CA GLU A 209 -13.60 -20.04 3.43
C GLU A 209 -13.21 -19.24 4.67
N LYS A 210 -11.94 -18.81 4.73
CA LYS A 210 -11.40 -18.01 5.84
C LYS A 210 -11.47 -16.50 5.60
N ILE A 211 -12.09 -16.07 4.50
CA ILE A 211 -12.33 -14.65 4.25
C ILE A 211 -13.44 -14.15 5.18
N ASN A 212 -13.19 -13.03 5.84
CA ASN A 212 -14.16 -12.37 6.70
C ASN A 212 -15.37 -11.86 5.91
N LYS A 213 -16.56 -11.94 6.53
CA LYS A 213 -17.80 -11.40 5.93
C LYS A 213 -17.94 -9.88 6.13
N SER A 214 -17.27 -9.32 7.11
CA SER A 214 -17.32 -7.88 7.41
C SER A 214 -16.21 -7.10 6.70
N GLY A 215 -16.46 -5.83 6.36
CA GLY A 215 -15.48 -4.96 5.73
C GLY A 215 -14.22 -4.79 6.58
N ALA A 216 -13.07 -4.85 5.92
CA ALA A 216 -11.77 -4.62 6.54
C ALA A 216 -11.38 -3.15 6.48
N ARG A 217 -10.97 -2.58 7.62
CA ARG A 217 -10.48 -1.20 7.67
C ARG A 217 -9.05 -1.13 7.14
N PHE A 218 -8.82 -0.20 6.21
CA PHE A 218 -7.49 -0.01 5.63
C PHE A 218 -6.59 0.72 6.64
N ASP A 219 -5.66 0.00 7.24
CA ASP A 219 -4.67 0.54 8.17
C ASP A 219 -3.34 0.79 7.45
N TYR A 220 -3.06 2.07 7.14
CA TYR A 220 -1.85 2.44 6.43
C TYR A 220 -0.58 2.30 7.30
N ASP A 221 -0.70 2.46 8.61
CA ASP A 221 0.43 2.26 9.52
C ASP A 221 0.79 0.77 9.62
N LYS A 222 -0.23 -0.11 9.59
CA LYS A 222 0.00 -1.55 9.48
C LYS A 222 0.67 -1.92 8.16
N ALA A 223 0.27 -1.30 7.03
CA ALA A 223 0.95 -1.50 5.74
C ALA A 223 2.44 -1.11 5.80
N LYS A 224 2.76 0.04 6.41
CA LYS A 224 4.14 0.48 6.65
C LYS A 224 4.91 -0.48 7.54
N TRP A 225 4.27 -1.01 8.58
CA TRP A 225 4.87 -2.02 9.45
C TRP A 225 5.24 -3.29 8.67
N PHE A 226 4.36 -3.79 7.79
CA PHE A 226 4.69 -4.90 6.90
C PHE A 226 5.92 -4.58 6.06
N ASN A 227 5.96 -3.42 5.43
CA ASN A 227 7.09 -3.03 4.59
C ASN A 227 8.41 -3.02 5.37
N GLN A 228 8.39 -2.45 6.58
CA GLN A 228 9.54 -2.45 7.48
C GLN A 228 9.99 -3.87 7.82
N LYS A 229 9.05 -4.80 8.11
CA LYS A 229 9.39 -6.19 8.43
C LYS A 229 10.06 -6.92 7.27
N TYR A 230 9.59 -6.73 6.05
CA TYR A 230 10.22 -7.30 4.87
C TYR A 230 11.62 -6.74 4.62
N ILE A 231 11.82 -5.43 4.81
CA ILE A 231 13.16 -4.81 4.75
C ILE A 231 14.08 -5.42 5.81
N GLN A 232 13.61 -5.59 7.04
CA GLN A 232 14.39 -6.16 8.14
C GLN A 232 14.82 -7.62 7.87
N GLN A 233 13.99 -8.41 7.23
CA GLN A 233 14.27 -9.82 6.90
C GLN A 233 15.14 -10.00 5.65
N MET A 234 15.18 -9.00 4.76
CA MET A 234 15.96 -9.08 3.52
C MET A 234 17.46 -9.13 3.83
N ASP A 235 18.21 -9.91 3.06
CA ASP A 235 19.67 -9.92 3.15
C ASP A 235 20.28 -8.57 2.71
N ASN A 236 21.42 -8.24 3.29
CA ASN A 236 22.00 -6.90 3.11
C ASN A 236 22.51 -6.65 1.68
N VAL A 237 22.91 -7.70 0.94
CA VAL A 237 23.36 -7.57 -0.46
C VAL A 237 22.17 -7.24 -1.36
N SER A 238 21.04 -7.92 -1.18
CA SER A 238 19.79 -7.60 -1.87
C SER A 238 19.29 -6.19 -1.55
N LEU A 239 19.36 -5.77 -0.28
CA LEU A 239 19.05 -4.38 0.12
C LEU A 239 19.98 -3.38 -0.56
N ALA A 240 21.28 -3.62 -0.61
CA ALA A 240 22.24 -2.75 -1.27
C ALA A 240 21.88 -2.49 -2.74
N LYS A 241 21.44 -3.54 -3.46
CA LYS A 241 20.95 -3.41 -4.85
C LYS A 241 19.71 -2.52 -4.95
N LEU A 242 18.77 -2.61 -3.98
CA LEU A 242 17.58 -1.76 -3.95
C LEU A 242 17.90 -0.31 -3.55
N ILE A 243 18.91 -0.09 -2.70
CA ILE A 243 19.35 1.25 -2.27
C ILE A 243 20.07 1.99 -3.41
N ARG A 244 20.82 1.28 -4.26
CA ARG A 244 21.67 1.86 -5.31
C ARG A 244 20.96 2.89 -6.19
N PRO A 245 19.78 2.63 -6.79
CA PRO A 245 19.11 3.63 -7.63
C PRO A 245 18.78 4.94 -6.89
N TYR A 246 18.44 4.84 -5.61
CA TYR A 246 18.17 6.03 -4.77
C TYR A 246 19.44 6.81 -4.46
N ALA A 247 20.56 6.13 -4.21
CA ALA A 247 21.86 6.79 -4.02
C ALA A 247 22.30 7.48 -5.31
N GLU A 248 22.22 6.81 -6.45
CA GLU A 248 22.57 7.37 -7.77
C GLU A 248 21.70 8.58 -8.13
N SER A 249 20.39 8.55 -7.85
CA SER A 249 19.48 9.67 -8.10
C SER A 249 19.85 10.95 -7.32
N LYS A 250 20.57 10.77 -6.21
CA LYS A 250 21.09 11.88 -5.36
C LYS A 250 22.57 12.20 -5.67
N ASN A 251 23.15 11.60 -6.71
CA ASN A 251 24.55 11.71 -7.08
C ASN A 251 25.53 11.24 -5.97
N TYR A 252 25.11 10.31 -5.14
CA TYR A 252 25.99 9.69 -4.15
C TYR A 252 26.84 8.60 -4.85
N THR A 253 28.15 8.83 -4.91
CA THR A 253 29.09 7.82 -5.39
C THR A 253 29.33 6.80 -4.28
N SER A 254 28.98 5.53 -4.51
CA SER A 254 29.09 4.48 -3.52
C SER A 254 29.48 3.14 -4.14
N THR A 255 30.32 2.38 -3.44
CA THR A 255 30.62 0.99 -3.79
C THR A 255 29.50 0.07 -3.32
N GLU A 256 29.49 -1.17 -3.80
CA GLU A 256 28.51 -2.16 -3.31
C GLU A 256 28.73 -2.46 -1.82
N ASP A 257 29.98 -2.65 -1.40
CA ASP A 257 30.33 -2.90 0.00
C ASP A 257 29.85 -1.77 0.92
N PHE A 258 30.04 -0.52 0.51
CA PHE A 258 29.52 0.63 1.25
C PHE A 258 28.00 0.59 1.41
N LEU A 259 27.25 0.26 0.36
CA LEU A 259 25.78 0.14 0.42
C LEU A 259 25.35 -1.05 1.29
N VAL A 260 26.12 -2.13 1.33
CA VAL A 260 25.91 -3.25 2.26
C VAL A 260 26.07 -2.79 3.71
N GLU A 261 27.11 -2.01 4.02
CA GLU A 261 27.30 -1.43 5.36
C GLU A 261 26.16 -0.47 5.73
N VAL A 262 25.71 0.39 4.81
CA VAL A 262 24.53 1.24 4.99
C VAL A 262 23.29 0.39 5.32
N ALA A 263 23.09 -0.71 4.60
CA ALA A 263 21.99 -1.64 4.86
C ALA A 263 22.08 -2.24 6.28
N VAL A 264 23.27 -2.69 6.69
CA VAL A 264 23.51 -3.22 8.05
C VAL A 264 23.14 -2.19 9.14
N LEU A 265 23.56 -0.95 8.97
CA LEU A 265 23.37 0.08 9.99
C LEU A 265 21.93 0.59 10.07
N MET A 266 21.22 0.61 8.95
CA MET A 266 19.96 1.35 8.84
C MET A 266 18.70 0.48 8.75
N LYS A 267 18.76 -0.80 8.37
CA LYS A 267 17.56 -1.59 8.06
C LYS A 267 16.55 -1.71 9.22
N GLU A 268 17.00 -1.61 10.47
CA GLU A 268 16.11 -1.62 11.63
C GLU A 268 15.39 -0.27 11.84
N ARG A 269 15.76 0.79 11.11
CA ARG A 269 15.35 2.17 11.34
C ARG A 269 14.60 2.80 10.18
N VAL A 270 14.47 2.07 9.10
CA VAL A 270 13.81 2.53 7.86
C VAL A 270 12.48 1.83 7.68
N THR A 271 11.57 2.52 7.04
CA THR A 271 10.27 1.97 6.65
C THR A 271 10.22 1.70 5.16
N PHE A 272 10.91 2.51 4.38
CA PHE A 272 10.97 2.45 2.93
C PHE A 272 12.42 2.40 2.43
N VAL A 273 12.63 1.87 1.22
CA VAL A 273 13.98 1.78 0.65
C VAL A 273 14.60 3.17 0.46
N GLN A 274 13.83 4.19 0.07
CA GLN A 274 14.35 5.55 -0.04
C GLN A 274 14.84 6.15 1.28
N ASP A 275 14.36 5.67 2.43
CA ASP A 275 14.77 6.16 3.75
C ASP A 275 16.27 5.94 4.00
N PHE A 276 16.87 4.92 3.38
CA PHE A 276 18.32 4.70 3.48
C PHE A 276 19.13 5.92 3.02
N THR A 277 18.61 6.67 2.04
CA THR A 277 19.28 7.89 1.52
C THR A 277 18.61 9.19 1.96
N GLU A 278 17.40 9.15 2.50
CA GLU A 278 16.67 10.33 2.97
C GLU A 278 16.85 10.54 4.46
N VAL A 279 16.53 9.53 5.26
CA VAL A 279 16.73 9.54 6.70
C VAL A 279 18.19 9.31 7.04
N GLY A 280 18.86 8.40 6.30
CA GLY A 280 20.27 8.05 6.45
C GLY A 280 21.25 8.90 5.62
N TYR A 281 20.84 10.06 5.11
CA TYR A 281 21.66 10.90 4.22
C TYR A 281 23.06 11.21 4.78
N TYR A 282 23.15 11.34 6.09
CA TYR A 282 24.42 11.62 6.79
C TYR A 282 25.46 10.51 6.68
N LEU A 283 25.11 9.34 6.17
CA LEU A 283 26.08 8.29 5.84
C LEU A 283 26.76 8.58 4.48
N PHE A 284 26.12 9.33 3.60
CA PHE A 284 26.59 9.63 2.24
C PHE A 284 27.23 11.02 2.10
N GLU A 285 26.83 11.97 2.92
CA GLU A 285 27.27 13.36 2.84
C GLU A 285 27.41 13.99 4.24
N PRO A 286 28.09 15.14 4.36
CA PRO A 286 28.19 15.87 5.62
C PRO A 286 26.82 16.24 6.20
N VAL A 287 26.77 16.35 7.53
CA VAL A 287 25.56 16.78 8.26
C VAL A 287 25.08 18.15 7.77
N ARG A 288 23.81 18.24 7.37
CA ARG A 288 23.18 19.45 6.84
C ARG A 288 22.81 20.46 7.91
N ALA A 289 22.27 19.94 9.03
CA ALA A 289 21.82 20.74 10.16
C ALA A 289 21.93 19.93 11.46
N TYR A 290 22.10 20.63 12.58
CA TYR A 290 22.15 20.03 13.90
C TYR A 290 20.83 20.23 14.65
N ASP A 291 20.41 19.24 15.45
CA ASP A 291 19.27 19.33 16.36
C ASP A 291 19.53 20.41 17.43
N GLN A 292 19.03 21.62 17.16
CA GLN A 292 19.27 22.80 17.99
C GLN A 292 18.70 22.63 19.40
N ASP A 293 17.60 21.92 19.57
CA ASP A 293 16.99 21.67 20.88
C ASP A 293 17.90 20.84 21.78
N THR A 294 18.52 19.81 21.21
CA THR A 294 19.49 18.99 21.96
C THR A 294 20.77 19.76 22.20
N VAL A 295 21.26 20.51 21.22
CA VAL A 295 22.47 21.34 21.37
C VAL A 295 22.26 22.37 22.49
N ALA A 296 21.17 23.14 22.47
CA ALA A 296 20.88 24.15 23.47
C ALA A 296 20.77 23.60 24.91
N LYS A 297 20.28 22.35 25.04
CA LYS A 297 20.17 21.69 26.35
C LYS A 297 21.47 21.14 26.89
N LYS A 298 22.38 20.67 26.00
CA LYS A 298 23.54 19.86 26.40
C LYS A 298 24.90 20.56 26.15
N TRP A 299 24.98 21.42 25.14
CA TRP A 299 26.21 22.16 24.89
C TRP A 299 26.37 23.26 25.90
N LYS A 300 27.57 23.35 26.41
CA LYS A 300 28.04 24.44 27.27
C LYS A 300 29.42 24.87 26.78
N PRO A 301 29.77 26.20 26.81
CA PRO A 301 31.08 26.68 26.35
C PRO A 301 32.26 25.97 26.99
N GLU A 302 32.11 25.54 28.25
CA GLU A 302 33.14 24.82 29.02
C GLU A 302 33.44 23.43 28.45
N LEU A 303 32.55 22.86 27.58
CA LEU A 303 32.80 21.59 26.93
C LEU A 303 33.72 21.68 25.71
N LYS A 304 33.97 22.91 25.17
CA LYS A 304 34.82 23.10 24.00
C LYS A 304 36.22 22.51 24.17
N PRO A 305 37.00 22.81 25.24
CA PRO A 305 38.30 22.20 25.45
C PRO A 305 38.23 20.67 25.58
N ALA A 306 37.15 20.13 26.16
CA ALA A 306 36.98 18.71 26.29
C ALA A 306 36.76 18.03 24.92
N PHE A 307 36.02 18.65 24.02
CA PHE A 307 35.84 18.15 22.65
C PHE A 307 37.11 18.29 21.81
N GLU A 308 37.89 19.36 21.98
CA GLU A 308 39.22 19.52 21.34
C GLU A 308 40.20 18.44 21.81
N GLY A 309 40.18 18.11 23.11
CA GLY A 309 40.92 16.98 23.66
C GLY A 309 40.43 15.64 23.14
N LEU A 310 39.12 15.46 23.02
CA LEU A 310 38.52 14.24 22.46
C LEU A 310 38.92 14.05 20.98
N ILE A 311 38.93 15.11 20.16
CA ILE A 311 39.39 15.06 18.78
C ILE A 311 40.85 14.56 18.73
N THR A 312 41.73 15.14 19.54
CA THR A 312 43.14 14.71 19.63
C THR A 312 43.25 13.24 20.06
N PHE A 313 42.43 12.82 21.05
CA PHE A 313 42.43 11.47 21.55
C PHE A 313 41.95 10.46 20.51
N ILE A 314 40.88 10.78 19.74
CA ILE A 314 40.35 9.94 18.66
C ILE A 314 41.39 9.86 17.50
N ASP A 315 42.11 10.93 17.20
CA ASP A 315 43.12 10.94 16.12
C ASP A 315 44.29 9.97 16.42
N GLN A 316 44.60 9.77 17.68
CA GLN A 316 45.65 8.86 18.13
C GLN A 316 45.26 7.37 18.13
N GLN A 317 43.98 7.04 17.92
CA GLN A 317 43.55 5.65 17.92
C GLN A 317 44.08 4.92 16.65
N GLU A 318 44.81 3.82 16.85
CA GLU A 318 45.30 2.99 15.74
C GLU A 318 44.20 2.10 15.18
N ASP A 319 43.43 1.45 16.06
CA ASP A 319 42.30 0.62 15.70
C ASP A 319 40.99 1.45 15.72
N PHE A 320 40.50 1.76 14.51
CA PHE A 320 39.29 2.57 14.31
C PHE A 320 38.03 1.75 14.07
N THR A 321 38.00 0.50 14.51
CA THR A 321 36.81 -0.33 14.51
C THR A 321 35.87 0.05 15.69
N SER A 322 34.60 -0.30 15.57
CA SER A 322 33.54 0.19 16.48
C SER A 322 33.80 -0.06 17.95
N ALA A 323 34.07 -1.32 18.33
CA ALA A 323 34.20 -1.69 19.74
C ALA A 323 35.45 -1.12 20.44
N PRO A 324 36.67 -1.14 19.83
CA PRO A 324 37.83 -0.45 20.37
C PRO A 324 37.64 1.06 20.50
N LEU A 325 37.05 1.70 19.47
CA LEU A 325 36.77 3.13 19.49
C LEU A 325 35.77 3.49 20.62
N GLU A 326 34.72 2.69 20.80
CA GLU A 326 33.78 2.89 21.89
C GLU A 326 34.45 2.79 23.26
N ALA A 327 35.25 1.75 23.48
CA ALA A 327 35.97 1.55 24.72
C ALA A 327 36.92 2.72 25.03
N SER A 328 37.69 3.15 24.03
CA SER A 328 38.62 4.29 24.15
C SER A 328 37.91 5.60 24.48
N VAL A 329 36.85 5.95 23.77
CA VAL A 329 36.08 7.16 24.04
C VAL A 329 35.41 7.14 25.43
N LYS A 330 34.89 5.98 25.87
CA LYS A 330 34.34 5.83 27.23
C LYS A 330 35.43 6.05 28.30
N THR A 331 36.62 5.50 28.09
CA THR A 331 37.76 5.69 29.00
C THR A 331 38.12 7.19 29.07
N TYR A 332 38.27 7.88 27.95
CA TYR A 332 38.51 9.33 27.91
C TYR A 332 37.45 10.11 28.71
N ILE A 333 36.16 9.79 28.53
CA ILE A 333 35.08 10.46 29.25
C ILE A 333 35.21 10.25 30.77
N GLN A 334 35.57 9.03 31.22
CA GLN A 334 35.76 8.72 32.63
C GLN A 334 36.94 9.46 33.22
N GLU A 335 38.09 9.44 32.56
CA GLU A 335 39.33 10.10 33.03
C GLU A 335 39.19 11.62 33.11
N THR A 336 38.39 12.21 32.23
CA THR A 336 38.14 13.66 32.23
C THR A 336 37.00 14.08 33.16
N GLY A 337 36.30 13.13 33.78
CA GLY A 337 35.18 13.40 34.70
C GLY A 337 33.92 14.00 33.99
N LEU A 338 33.84 13.85 32.69
CA LEU A 338 32.74 14.39 31.90
C LEU A 338 31.47 13.54 32.05
N LYS A 339 30.33 14.19 31.86
CA LYS A 339 29.04 13.47 31.89
C LYS A 339 28.82 12.73 30.58
N ALA A 340 28.95 11.39 30.59
CA ALA A 340 28.87 10.53 29.41
C ALA A 340 27.61 10.77 28.57
N GLY A 341 26.44 10.92 29.19
CA GLY A 341 25.18 11.16 28.48
C GLY A 341 25.14 12.47 27.69
N ASP A 342 25.90 13.49 28.08
CA ASP A 342 25.97 14.76 27.36
C ASP A 342 26.97 14.65 26.21
N ILE A 343 28.16 14.12 26.45
CA ILE A 343 29.20 13.94 25.43
C ILE A 343 28.73 13.00 24.32
N LEU A 344 28.20 11.83 24.64
CA LEU A 344 27.72 10.88 23.63
C LEU A 344 26.52 11.42 22.83
N SER A 345 25.62 12.22 23.46
CA SER A 345 24.54 12.88 22.72
C SER A 345 25.07 13.92 21.72
N LEU A 346 26.04 14.75 22.15
CA LEU A 346 26.65 15.77 21.30
C LEU A 346 27.51 15.14 20.18
N LEU A 347 28.20 14.04 20.46
CA LEU A 347 28.88 13.25 19.41
C LEU A 347 27.90 12.73 18.38
N ARG A 348 26.75 12.19 18.82
CA ARG A 348 25.71 11.74 17.89
C ARG A 348 25.22 12.89 17.02
N ILE A 349 24.97 14.07 17.60
CA ILE A 349 24.57 15.25 16.83
C ILE A 349 25.68 15.68 15.86
N ALA A 350 26.94 15.65 16.28
CA ALA A 350 28.05 15.96 15.39
C ALA A 350 28.10 14.99 14.19
N MET A 351 27.85 13.70 14.40
CA MET A 351 27.95 12.67 13.38
C MET A 351 26.73 12.56 12.46
N ALA A 352 25.52 12.74 12.97
CA ALA A 352 24.26 12.49 12.27
C ALA A 352 23.34 13.72 12.17
N GLY A 353 23.61 14.79 12.92
CA GLY A 353 22.72 15.96 13.01
C GLY A 353 21.49 15.75 13.87
N THR A 354 21.20 14.52 14.28
CA THR A 354 19.98 14.10 14.97
C THR A 354 20.28 13.11 16.09
N MET A 355 19.37 13.03 17.05
CA MET A 355 19.42 11.98 18.08
C MET A 355 18.97 10.60 17.58
N LYS A 356 18.31 10.52 16.44
CA LYS A 356 17.92 9.26 15.78
C LYS A 356 19.02 8.76 14.86
N GLY A 357 19.25 7.46 14.80
CA GLY A 357 20.25 6.88 13.91
C GLY A 357 20.91 5.62 14.48
N PRO A 358 21.90 5.03 13.77
CA PRO A 358 22.64 3.84 14.20
C PRO A 358 23.55 4.14 15.42
N ALA A 359 24.21 3.14 15.94
CA ALA A 359 25.19 3.33 17.01
C ALA A 359 26.29 4.28 16.52
N ILE A 360 26.73 5.19 17.41
CA ILE A 360 27.67 6.26 17.04
C ILE A 360 28.98 5.68 16.53
N PHE A 361 29.49 4.66 17.20
CA PHE A 361 30.79 4.08 16.91
C PHE A 361 30.77 3.17 15.67
N ASP A 362 29.65 2.49 15.39
CA ASP A 362 29.46 1.78 14.13
C ASP A 362 29.46 2.75 12.95
N MET A 363 28.77 3.87 13.09
CA MET A 363 28.75 4.94 12.09
C MET A 363 30.14 5.57 11.91
N ALA A 364 30.86 5.84 13.00
CA ALA A 364 32.22 6.39 12.96
C ALA A 364 33.19 5.42 12.26
N ALA A 365 33.13 4.12 12.57
CA ALA A 365 33.93 3.09 11.94
C ALA A 365 33.68 3.02 10.41
N MET A 366 32.41 3.04 10.00
CA MET A 366 32.02 3.04 8.59
C MET A 366 32.49 4.29 7.84
N LEU A 367 32.34 5.47 8.43
CA LEU A 367 32.74 6.75 7.81
C LEU A 367 34.26 6.95 7.81
N GLY A 368 34.98 6.25 8.69
CA GLY A 368 36.42 6.34 8.85
C GLY A 368 36.87 7.52 9.71
N LYS A 369 38.11 7.44 10.14
CA LYS A 369 38.75 8.39 11.08
C LYS A 369 38.69 9.84 10.57
N LYS A 370 39.07 10.07 9.31
CA LYS A 370 39.15 11.42 8.75
C LYS A 370 37.79 12.12 8.79
N GLU A 371 36.74 11.50 8.22
CA GLU A 371 35.39 12.07 8.18
C GLU A 371 34.83 12.28 9.59
N THR A 372 35.06 11.34 10.51
CA THR A 372 34.63 11.46 11.91
C THR A 372 35.27 12.70 12.58
N LEU A 373 36.56 12.90 12.45
CA LEU A 373 37.26 14.06 13.01
C LEU A 373 36.79 15.38 12.39
N GLU A 374 36.62 15.44 11.07
CA GLU A 374 36.11 16.61 10.36
C GLU A 374 34.72 17.00 10.85
N ARG A 375 33.82 16.04 11.07
CA ARG A 375 32.45 16.28 11.58
C ARG A 375 32.45 16.83 12.99
N ILE A 376 33.23 16.21 13.88
CA ILE A 376 33.32 16.67 15.27
C ILE A 376 33.92 18.09 15.30
N THR A 377 34.99 18.36 14.54
CA THR A 377 35.62 19.66 14.46
C THR A 377 34.65 20.73 13.93
N LYS A 378 33.93 20.42 12.86
CA LYS A 378 32.89 21.30 12.29
C LYS A 378 31.78 21.61 13.27
N PHE A 379 31.32 20.59 14.00
CA PHE A 379 30.31 20.76 15.05
C PHE A 379 30.79 21.71 16.14
N VAL A 380 31.99 21.48 16.70
CA VAL A 380 32.58 22.34 17.77
C VAL A 380 32.74 23.77 17.30
N SER A 381 33.22 23.97 16.07
CA SER A 381 33.40 25.29 15.48
C SER A 381 32.08 26.04 15.27
N ALA A 382 31.01 25.34 15.00
CA ALA A 382 29.68 25.93 14.83
C ALA A 382 29.02 26.35 16.16
N GLN A 383 29.60 25.97 17.30
CA GLN A 383 29.08 26.33 18.64
C GLN A 383 29.89 27.48 19.29
N SER A 384 30.74 28.12 18.52
CA SER A 384 31.64 29.20 19.01
C SER A 384 31.00 30.57 18.90
#